data_b43ebb2153de43f06dbbe5d467a10f2c
#
_entry.id   b43ebb2153de43f06dbbe5d467a10f2c
#
_cell.length_a   1.000
_cell.length_b   1.000
_cell.length_c   1.000
_cell.angle_alpha   90.00
_cell.angle_beta   90.00
_cell.angle_gamma   90.00
#
_symmetry.space_group_name_H-M   'P 1'
#
loop_
_entity.id
_entity.type
_entity.pdbx_description
1 polymer ?
#
loop_
_entity_poly.entity_id
_entity_poly.type
_entity_poly.pdbx_seq_one_letter_code
_entity_poly.pdbx_strand_id
1 'polypeptide(L)'
;MNYIKQDIIEKIYDAADIVEVVGEFVDLKKSGVNYKGLCPFHQDHTPSLSVSPSRQIFKCFTCGEGGNAVTFLMKHEKMTYPEALRW
;
A
#
# COMPACT_ATOMS: atom_id res chain seq x y z
N MET A 1 -13.98 -16.92 -14.80
CA MET A 1 -14.04 -15.47 -14.80
C MET A 1 -13.67 -14.91 -13.46
N ASN A 2 -12.81 -13.92 -13.42
CA ASN A 2 -12.26 -13.37 -12.18
C ASN A 2 -13.07 -12.20 -11.65
N TYR A 3 -14.37 -12.44 -11.55
CA TYR A 3 -15.29 -11.42 -11.10
C TYR A 3 -15.43 -11.47 -9.58
N ILE A 4 -15.27 -10.32 -8.92
CA ILE A 4 -15.46 -10.18 -7.49
C ILE A 4 -16.58 -9.19 -7.23
N LYS A 5 -17.58 -9.59 -6.43
CA LYS A 5 -18.72 -8.74 -6.15
C LYS A 5 -18.31 -7.52 -5.33
N GLN A 6 -19.01 -6.42 -5.52
CA GLN A 6 -18.69 -5.14 -4.90
C GLN A 6 -18.69 -5.22 -3.36
N ASP A 7 -19.62 -5.94 -2.77
CA ASP A 7 -19.68 -6.09 -1.29
C ASP A 7 -18.47 -6.85 -0.77
N ILE A 8 -17.95 -7.83 -1.51
CA ILE A 8 -16.73 -8.54 -1.15
C ILE A 8 -15.52 -7.62 -1.27
N ILE A 9 -15.48 -6.80 -2.32
CA ILE A 9 -14.41 -5.81 -2.51
C ILE A 9 -14.37 -4.84 -1.33
N GLU A 10 -15.52 -4.33 -0.90
CA GLU A 10 -15.60 -3.42 0.25
C GLU A 10 -15.08 -4.08 1.53
N LYS A 11 -15.43 -5.35 1.76
CA LYS A 11 -14.92 -6.09 2.92
C LYS A 11 -13.42 -6.27 2.88
N ILE A 12 -12.85 -6.51 1.71
CA ILE A 12 -11.40 -6.63 1.54
C ILE A 12 -10.71 -5.31 1.88
N TYR A 13 -11.23 -4.19 1.38
CA TYR A 13 -10.68 -2.88 1.71
C TYR A 13 -10.77 -2.56 3.19
N ASP A 14 -11.88 -2.92 3.84
CA ASP A 14 -12.07 -2.70 5.27
C ASP A 14 -11.12 -3.55 6.12
N ALA A 15 -10.83 -4.79 5.68
CA ALA A 15 -9.97 -5.71 6.41
C ALA A 15 -8.49 -5.46 6.15
N ALA A 16 -8.14 -4.91 4.99
CA ALA A 16 -6.75 -4.69 4.62
C ALA A 16 -6.19 -3.48 5.36
N ASP A 17 -5.10 -3.70 6.11
CA ASP A 17 -4.38 -2.62 6.78
C ASP A 17 -3.17 -2.26 5.95
N ILE A 18 -3.11 -1.00 5.47
CA ILE A 18 -2.03 -0.55 4.61
C ILE A 18 -0.66 -0.67 5.30
N VAL A 19 -0.60 -0.47 6.60
CA VAL A 19 0.67 -0.59 7.34
C VAL A 19 1.17 -2.03 7.31
N GLU A 20 0.27 -3.00 7.49
CA GLU A 20 0.63 -4.41 7.42
C GLU A 20 1.04 -4.81 6.01
N VAL A 21 0.28 -4.38 5.01
CA VAL A 21 0.56 -4.74 3.61
C VAL A 21 1.90 -4.16 3.16
N VAL A 22 2.10 -2.87 3.35
CA VAL A 22 3.36 -2.21 2.96
C VAL A 22 4.51 -2.73 3.81
N GLY A 23 4.27 -2.98 5.09
CA GLY A 23 5.28 -3.47 6.03
C GLY A 23 5.85 -4.84 5.68
N GLU A 24 5.14 -5.64 4.88
CA GLU A 24 5.66 -6.92 4.38
C GLU A 24 6.83 -6.72 3.42
N PHE A 25 6.90 -5.57 2.75
CA PHE A 25 7.89 -5.31 1.70
C PHE A 25 8.83 -4.16 2.04
N VAL A 26 8.45 -3.29 2.94
CA VAL A 26 9.20 -2.07 3.30
C VAL A 26 9.36 -2.02 4.81
N ASP A 27 10.56 -1.72 5.28
CA ASP A 27 10.81 -1.54 6.70
C ASP A 27 10.25 -0.18 7.12
N LEU A 28 9.07 -0.20 7.74
CA LEU A 28 8.38 1.01 8.17
C LEU A 28 8.72 1.35 9.61
N LYS A 29 8.95 2.64 9.86
CA LYS A 29 9.21 3.19 11.19
C LYS A 29 8.13 4.19 11.53
N LYS A 30 7.61 4.12 12.74
CA LYS A 30 6.59 5.06 13.18
C LYS A 30 7.15 6.48 13.26
N SER A 31 6.38 7.43 12.72
CA SER A 31 6.74 8.85 12.71
C SER A 31 5.47 9.66 12.97
N GLY A 32 5.24 10.00 14.24
CA GLY A 32 4.00 10.64 14.67
C GLY A 32 2.82 9.70 14.49
N VAL A 33 1.80 10.14 13.76
CA VAL A 33 0.60 9.32 13.48
C VAL A 33 0.75 8.47 12.21
N ASN A 34 1.85 8.65 11.49
CA ASN A 34 2.12 7.94 10.24
C ASN A 34 3.32 7.01 10.38
N TYR A 35 3.63 6.29 9.30
CA TYR A 35 4.83 5.47 9.20
C TYR A 35 5.65 5.94 8.00
N LYS A 36 6.96 5.78 8.09
CA LYS A 36 7.87 6.17 7.01
C LYS A 36 8.84 5.05 6.69
N GLY A 37 9.29 5.00 5.44
CA GLY A 37 10.26 4.04 4.97
C GLY A 37 10.86 4.46 3.64
N LEU A 38 11.80 3.65 3.16
CA LEU A 38 12.40 3.87 1.85
C LEU A 38 11.40 3.42 0.79
N CYS A 39 11.17 4.27 -0.21
CA CYS A 39 10.23 3.98 -1.29
C CYS A 39 10.77 2.85 -2.18
N PRO A 40 9.99 1.78 -2.42
CA PRO A 40 10.45 0.68 -3.25
C PRO A 40 10.27 0.93 -4.75
N PHE A 41 9.64 2.03 -5.15
CA PHE A 41 9.35 2.32 -6.56
C PHE A 41 10.45 3.10 -7.25
N HIS A 42 11.45 3.56 -6.49
CA HIS A 42 12.64 4.21 -7.04
C HIS A 42 13.80 3.97 -6.08
N GLN A 43 15.00 4.31 -6.52
CA GLN A 43 16.17 4.22 -5.64
C GLN A 43 16.08 5.35 -4.62
N ASP A 44 15.91 5.00 -3.35
CA ASP A 44 15.66 5.95 -2.28
C ASP A 44 16.73 5.81 -1.19
N HIS A 45 17.33 6.93 -0.81
CA HIS A 45 18.38 6.95 0.22
C HIS A 45 17.90 7.58 1.52
N THR A 46 16.76 8.25 1.49
CA THR A 46 16.14 8.86 2.67
C THR A 46 14.66 8.45 2.69
N PRO A 47 14.09 8.25 3.89
CA PRO A 47 12.69 7.83 3.97
C PRO A 47 11.74 8.88 3.41
N SER A 48 11.25 8.66 2.19
CA SER A 48 10.29 9.54 1.53
C SER A 48 8.92 8.90 1.35
N LEU A 49 8.79 7.60 1.63
CA LEU A 49 7.49 6.94 1.61
C LEU A 49 6.77 7.17 2.93
N SER A 50 5.56 7.71 2.87
CA SER A 50 4.71 7.92 4.03
C SER A 50 3.48 7.03 3.93
N VAL A 51 3.13 6.37 5.02
CA VAL A 51 1.94 5.51 5.11
C VAL A 51 1.04 6.06 6.20
N SER A 52 -0.22 6.33 5.85
CA SER A 52 -1.21 6.88 6.78
C SER A 52 -2.20 5.79 7.19
N PRO A 53 -2.15 5.33 8.47
CA PRO A 53 -3.11 4.34 8.94
C PRO A 53 -4.54 4.87 8.95
N SER A 54 -4.73 6.15 9.31
CA SER A 54 -6.06 6.73 9.41
C SER A 54 -6.74 6.86 8.05
N ARG A 55 -5.97 7.12 7.00
CA ARG A 55 -6.49 7.25 5.64
C ARG A 55 -6.35 5.98 4.82
N GLN A 56 -5.57 5.02 5.29
CA GLN A 56 -5.25 3.78 4.57
C GLN A 56 -4.68 4.06 3.19
N ILE A 57 -3.72 5.00 3.12
CA ILE A 57 -3.02 5.35 1.89
C ILE A 57 -1.52 5.42 2.12
N PHE A 58 -0.76 5.27 1.04
CA PHE A 58 0.66 5.56 1.02
C PHE A 58 0.95 6.67 0.02
N LYS A 59 2.07 7.35 0.22
CA LYS A 59 2.52 8.39 -0.70
C LYS A 59 4.04 8.51 -0.61
N CYS A 60 4.70 8.51 -1.76
CA CYS A 60 6.12 8.86 -1.84
C CYS A 60 6.25 10.32 -2.25
N PHE A 61 6.89 11.12 -1.41
CA PHE A 61 7.04 12.56 -1.67
C PHE A 61 8.14 12.86 -2.69
N THR A 62 8.92 11.86 -3.08
CA THR A 62 9.96 12.04 -4.10
C THR A 62 9.48 11.66 -5.48
N CYS A 63 8.93 10.45 -5.66
CA CYS A 63 8.52 9.99 -7.00
C CYS A 63 7.03 10.22 -7.28
N GLY A 64 6.24 10.58 -6.28
CA GLY A 64 4.82 10.87 -6.47
C GLY A 64 3.90 9.65 -6.47
N GLU A 65 4.44 8.43 -6.36
CA GLU A 65 3.61 7.23 -6.29
C GLU A 65 2.75 7.24 -5.03
N GLY A 66 1.51 6.79 -5.15
CA GLY A 66 0.61 6.76 -4.00
C GLY A 66 -0.66 5.98 -4.30
N GLY A 67 -1.44 5.70 -3.25
CA GLY A 67 -2.70 5.00 -3.35
C GLY A 67 -3.00 4.19 -2.09
N ASN A 68 -3.91 3.23 -2.22
CA ASN A 68 -4.29 2.34 -1.12
C ASN A 68 -3.47 1.03 -1.15
N ALA A 69 -3.80 0.10 -0.25
CA ALA A 69 -3.08 -1.17 -0.13
C ALA A 69 -3.14 -1.99 -1.43
N VAL A 70 -4.30 -2.00 -2.09
CA VAL A 70 -4.47 -2.73 -3.36
C VAL A 70 -3.60 -2.10 -4.44
N THR A 71 -3.56 -0.76 -4.51
CA THR A 71 -2.70 -0.04 -5.45
C THR A 71 -1.23 -0.39 -5.22
N PHE A 72 -0.81 -0.47 -3.95
CA PHE A 72 0.56 -0.85 -3.61
C PHE A 72 0.91 -2.23 -4.15
N LEU A 73 0.04 -3.22 -3.92
CA LEU A 73 0.27 -4.58 -4.39
C LEU A 73 0.32 -4.67 -5.91
N MET A 74 -0.55 -3.94 -6.59
CA MET A 74 -0.55 -3.92 -8.06
C MET A 74 0.77 -3.36 -8.60
N LYS A 75 1.29 -2.32 -7.99
CA LYS A 75 2.53 -1.67 -8.44
C LYS A 75 3.78 -2.42 -8.01
N HIS A 76 3.85 -2.81 -6.75
CA HIS A 76 5.05 -3.44 -6.18
C HIS A 76 5.20 -4.89 -6.62
N GLU A 77 4.13 -5.66 -6.53
CA GLU A 77 4.14 -7.09 -6.87
C GLU A 77 3.67 -7.36 -8.29
N LYS A 78 3.33 -6.31 -9.03
CA LYS A 78 2.86 -6.38 -10.42
C LYS A 78 1.66 -7.30 -10.56
N MET A 79 0.78 -7.26 -9.57
CA MET A 79 -0.45 -8.02 -9.56
C MET A 79 -1.52 -7.33 -10.38
N THR A 80 -2.45 -8.13 -10.94
CA THR A 80 -3.69 -7.59 -11.48
C THR A 80 -4.59 -7.19 -10.31
N TYR A 81 -5.63 -6.41 -10.59
CA TYR A 81 -6.56 -5.97 -9.54
C TYR A 81 -7.20 -7.16 -8.79
N PRO A 82 -7.74 -8.20 -9.46
CA PRO A 82 -8.27 -9.36 -8.73
C PRO A 82 -7.21 -10.10 -7.91
N GLU A 83 -5.99 -10.21 -8.41
CA GLU A 83 -4.91 -10.85 -7.65
C GLU A 83 -4.59 -10.09 -6.37
N ALA A 84 -4.51 -8.76 -6.45
CA ALA A 84 -4.24 -7.93 -5.30
C ALA A 84 -5.35 -8.03 -4.26
N LEU A 85 -6.60 -8.10 -4.69
CA LEU A 85 -7.74 -8.26 -3.79
C LEU A 85 -7.72 -9.59 -3.03
N ARG A 86 -7.10 -10.60 -3.61
CA ARG A 86 -7.02 -11.94 -3.00
C ARG A 86 -5.77 -12.15 -2.18
N TRP A 87 -4.86 -11.20 -2.20
CA TRP A 87 -3.61 -11.31 -1.46
C TRP A 87 -3.84 -11.22 0.04
#